data_8b8d72ce7e9da379f8bcb7cbfafb4b78
#
_entry.id   8b8d72ce7e9da379f8bcb7cbfafb4b78
#
_cell.length_a   1.000
_cell.length_b   1.000
_cell.length_c   1.000
_cell.angle_alpha   90.00
_cell.angle_beta   90.00
_cell.angle_gamma   90.00
#
_symmetry.space_group_name_H-M   'P 1'
#
loop_
_entity.id
_entity.type
_entity.pdbx_description
1 polymer ?
#
loop_
_entity_poly.entity_id
_entity_poly.type
_entity_poly.pdbx_seq_one_letter_code
_entity_poly.pdbx_strand_id
1 'polypeptide(L)'
;MTVAMMCILEAIQGKRILCCREFQNSIQESVHSLVANLIEQTGVGGFTITRDRISHSSGGEFIFRGLSRNIESVKSLFGVNVVWIEEAQTISEESLRVLTPTIREAGSYFIMCANPRSQADLFTETFLKGREGVLRSEGHFADELHTILRVNYDRNPFFPEELDLERRRDKKTLSHAMYNHVWEGETLDEVDNSLILADWFDAALEIGERIKYRESGARVVGHDISDTGKDAKAVVVRHGARVLDMGLMHDGTASDGLDWALDYVNRYHADSFVYDQDGIGLGLAREVERGLGSRNIAITGFRGGESPRDPDAMYDGHRKNRDAFFNRRAQAFWDVRERFWKTYQALDGEMHDPDELVFLPSDHEMISQLRSELCRLPLKPHQGGKIQIMPKTEMAKPPLSLPSPNLADAFAYSFSVQDFLQGSWAQPIEYRESYI
;
A
#
# COMPACT_ATOMS: atom_id res chain seq x y z
N MET A 1 3.72 -22.01 -16.35
CA MET A 1 4.14 -23.10 -17.26
C MET A 1 5.63 -23.08 -17.54
N THR A 2 6.22 -22.03 -18.06
CA THR A 2 7.68 -21.94 -18.39
C THR A 2 8.59 -22.27 -17.19
N VAL A 3 8.36 -21.67 -16.03
CA VAL A 3 9.15 -21.94 -14.81
C VAL A 3 9.04 -23.39 -14.37
N ALA A 4 7.84 -23.98 -14.45
CA ALA A 4 7.67 -25.41 -14.12
C ALA A 4 8.49 -26.31 -15.06
N MET A 5 8.52 -26.00 -16.36
CA MET A 5 9.38 -26.75 -17.32
C MET A 5 10.87 -26.58 -17.02
N MET A 6 11.33 -25.38 -16.68
CA MET A 6 12.72 -25.15 -16.24
C MET A 6 13.04 -26.03 -15.03
N CYS A 7 12.18 -26.03 -14.02
CA CYS A 7 12.36 -26.83 -12.81
C CYS A 7 12.33 -28.34 -13.08
N ILE A 8 11.51 -28.82 -14.02
CA ILE A 8 11.51 -30.23 -14.46
C ILE A 8 12.87 -30.59 -15.08
N LEU A 9 13.43 -29.73 -15.93
CA LEU A 9 14.77 -29.97 -16.53
C LEU A 9 15.87 -29.99 -15.47
N GLU A 10 15.79 -29.11 -14.46
CA GLU A 10 16.70 -29.10 -13.32
C GLU A 10 16.58 -30.40 -12.49
N ALA A 11 15.35 -30.90 -12.27
CA ALA A 11 15.14 -32.15 -11.53
C ALA A 11 15.71 -33.38 -12.28
N ILE A 12 15.63 -33.40 -13.60
CA ILE A 12 16.24 -34.44 -14.44
C ILE A 12 17.77 -34.50 -14.25
N GLN A 13 18.39 -33.35 -13.99
CA GLN A 13 19.84 -33.24 -13.69
C GLN A 13 20.19 -33.59 -12.23
N GLY A 14 19.23 -34.04 -11.42
CA GLY A 14 19.45 -34.46 -10.04
C GLY A 14 19.34 -33.30 -9.04
N LYS A 15 18.91 -32.11 -9.45
CA LYS A 15 18.77 -30.96 -8.56
C LYS A 15 17.50 -31.02 -7.71
N ARG A 16 17.58 -30.47 -6.51
CA ARG A 16 16.47 -30.34 -5.56
C ARG A 16 15.84 -28.96 -5.67
N ILE A 17 14.55 -28.93 -5.90
CA ILE A 17 13.76 -27.72 -6.11
C ILE A 17 12.83 -27.52 -4.91
N LEU A 18 12.94 -26.38 -4.23
CA LEU A 18 11.99 -25.95 -3.22
C LEU A 18 10.95 -25.05 -3.90
N CYS A 19 9.73 -25.53 -4.02
CA CYS A 19 8.58 -24.75 -4.44
C CYS A 19 7.90 -24.17 -3.20
N CYS A 20 7.79 -22.85 -3.11
CA CYS A 20 7.22 -22.21 -1.94
C CYS A 20 6.31 -21.03 -2.29
N ARG A 21 5.48 -20.66 -1.33
CA ARG A 21 4.55 -19.55 -1.35
C ARG A 21 4.40 -19.04 0.09
N GLU A 22 4.10 -17.78 0.31
CA GLU A 22 3.91 -17.26 1.67
C GLU A 22 2.82 -18.04 2.41
N PHE A 23 1.66 -18.25 1.79
CA PHE A 23 0.53 -18.97 2.39
C PHE A 23 0.38 -20.39 1.81
N GLN A 24 0.34 -21.39 2.68
CA GLN A 24 0.42 -22.82 2.33
C GLN A 24 -0.80 -23.39 1.59
N ASN A 25 -2.00 -22.84 1.81
CA ASN A 25 -3.26 -23.54 1.47
C ASN A 25 -3.49 -23.80 -0.03
N SER A 26 -2.64 -23.32 -0.92
CA SER A 26 -2.82 -23.46 -2.37
C SER A 26 -1.60 -24.00 -3.14
N ILE A 27 -0.43 -24.19 -2.50
CA ILE A 27 0.77 -24.59 -3.25
C ILE A 27 0.70 -26.04 -3.76
N GLN A 28 0.10 -26.96 -2.99
CA GLN A 28 -0.09 -28.33 -3.42
C GLN A 28 -1.12 -28.45 -4.53
N GLU A 29 -2.19 -27.66 -4.48
CA GLU A 29 -3.24 -27.70 -5.50
C GLU A 29 -2.81 -26.99 -6.80
N SER A 30 -1.95 -25.97 -6.73
CA SER A 30 -1.53 -25.20 -7.91
C SER A 30 -0.22 -25.70 -8.50
N VAL A 31 0.90 -25.59 -7.76
CA VAL A 31 2.24 -25.87 -8.30
C VAL A 31 2.50 -27.36 -8.46
N HIS A 32 2.12 -28.17 -7.47
CA HIS A 32 2.27 -29.62 -7.56
C HIS A 32 1.47 -30.18 -8.75
N SER A 33 0.19 -29.82 -8.86
CA SER A 33 -0.66 -30.27 -9.97
C SER A 33 -0.15 -29.77 -11.33
N LEU A 34 0.36 -28.56 -11.40
CA LEU A 34 0.95 -28.03 -12.64
C LEU A 34 2.18 -28.85 -13.08
N VAL A 35 3.11 -29.13 -12.15
CA VAL A 35 4.31 -29.91 -12.43
C VAL A 35 3.94 -31.34 -12.80
N ALA A 36 3.02 -31.98 -12.08
CA ALA A 36 2.55 -33.34 -12.36
C ALA A 36 1.94 -33.46 -13.76
N ASN A 37 1.00 -32.56 -14.08
CA ASN A 37 0.36 -32.52 -15.41
C ASN A 37 1.36 -32.29 -16.54
N LEU A 38 2.35 -31.42 -16.36
CA LEU A 38 3.39 -31.20 -17.38
C LEU A 38 4.28 -32.42 -17.58
N ILE A 39 4.64 -33.15 -16.51
CA ILE A 39 5.39 -34.41 -16.63
C ILE A 39 4.58 -35.45 -17.42
N GLU A 40 3.29 -35.58 -17.13
CA GLU A 40 2.39 -36.46 -17.86
C GLU A 40 2.23 -36.10 -19.32
N GLN A 41 1.96 -34.83 -19.60
CA GLN A 41 1.75 -34.31 -20.96
C GLN A 41 3.01 -34.41 -21.84
N THR A 42 4.19 -34.18 -21.26
CA THR A 42 5.44 -34.27 -22.00
C THR A 42 5.96 -35.69 -22.16
N GLY A 43 5.42 -36.66 -21.39
CA GLY A 43 5.86 -38.04 -21.40
C GLY A 43 7.29 -38.25 -20.91
N VAL A 44 7.85 -37.27 -20.20
CA VAL A 44 9.21 -37.38 -19.63
C VAL A 44 9.25 -38.47 -18.56
N GLY A 45 10.04 -39.50 -18.80
CA GLY A 45 10.17 -40.64 -17.91
C GLY A 45 11.02 -40.37 -16.67
N GLY A 46 11.03 -41.36 -15.76
CA GLY A 46 11.89 -41.35 -14.56
C GLY A 46 11.30 -40.62 -13.34
N PHE A 47 10.13 -40.01 -13.45
CA PHE A 47 9.44 -39.35 -12.36
C PHE A 47 8.52 -40.30 -11.59
N THR A 48 8.55 -40.15 -10.27
CA THR A 48 7.57 -40.74 -9.34
C THR A 48 6.80 -39.61 -8.68
N ILE A 49 5.48 -39.55 -8.93
CA ILE A 49 4.58 -38.52 -8.42
C ILE A 49 3.77 -39.09 -7.28
N THR A 50 3.87 -38.50 -6.10
CA THR A 50 3.07 -38.83 -4.92
C THR A 50 2.29 -37.57 -4.49
N ARG A 51 1.40 -37.69 -3.53
CA ARG A 51 0.60 -36.58 -3.03
C ARG A 51 1.44 -35.38 -2.55
N ASP A 52 2.59 -35.65 -1.91
CA ASP A 52 3.37 -34.62 -1.19
C ASP A 52 4.76 -34.40 -1.81
N ARG A 53 5.13 -35.17 -2.83
CA ARG A 53 6.47 -35.17 -3.40
C ARG A 53 6.46 -35.61 -4.87
N ILE A 54 7.30 -34.97 -5.66
CA ILE A 54 7.64 -35.41 -7.01
C ILE A 54 9.15 -35.66 -7.02
N SER A 55 9.60 -36.84 -7.42
CA SER A 55 11.02 -37.20 -7.46
C SER A 55 11.40 -37.85 -8.78
N HIS A 56 12.63 -37.66 -9.21
CA HIS A 56 13.20 -38.24 -10.43
C HIS A 56 14.28 -39.25 -10.10
N SER A 57 14.45 -40.29 -10.96
CA SER A 57 15.41 -41.36 -10.79
C SER A 57 16.88 -40.89 -10.70
N SER A 58 17.21 -39.69 -11.18
CA SER A 58 18.53 -39.06 -11.03
C SER A 58 18.83 -38.55 -9.64
N GLY A 59 17.87 -38.60 -8.70
CA GLY A 59 17.97 -37.99 -7.37
C GLY A 59 17.36 -36.60 -7.23
N GLY A 60 16.92 -35.97 -8.32
CA GLY A 60 16.22 -34.72 -8.26
C GLY A 60 14.83 -34.82 -7.65
N GLU A 61 14.37 -33.77 -7.00
CA GLU A 61 13.06 -33.74 -6.35
C GLU A 61 12.45 -32.37 -6.22
N PHE A 62 11.12 -32.31 -6.14
CA PHE A 62 10.35 -31.15 -5.79
C PHE A 62 9.86 -31.25 -4.35
N ILE A 63 10.09 -30.20 -3.58
CA ILE A 63 9.70 -30.04 -2.18
C ILE A 63 8.71 -28.88 -2.12
N PHE A 64 7.53 -29.07 -1.55
CA PHE A 64 6.48 -28.04 -1.49
C PHE A 64 6.32 -27.52 -0.06
N ARG A 65 6.42 -26.21 0.17
CA ARG A 65 6.31 -25.60 1.50
C ARG A 65 5.58 -24.25 1.46
N GLY A 66 4.69 -24.06 2.44
CA GLY A 66 4.22 -22.72 2.80
C GLY A 66 5.16 -22.08 3.81
N LEU A 67 5.42 -20.79 3.69
CA LEU A 67 6.42 -20.10 4.48
C LEU A 67 5.86 -19.58 5.81
N SER A 68 4.72 -18.88 5.80
CA SER A 68 4.21 -18.11 6.95
C SER A 68 3.99 -18.93 8.24
N ARG A 69 3.66 -20.21 8.14
CA ARG A 69 3.43 -21.08 9.32
C ARG A 69 4.57 -22.04 9.63
N ASN A 70 5.47 -22.26 8.69
CA ASN A 70 6.49 -23.31 8.77
C ASN A 70 7.87 -22.84 8.35
N ILE A 71 8.17 -21.56 8.49
CA ILE A 71 9.45 -20.99 8.05
C ILE A 71 10.65 -21.67 8.73
N GLU A 72 10.51 -22.10 9.99
CA GLU A 72 11.55 -22.86 10.70
C GLU A 72 11.85 -24.21 10.03
N SER A 73 10.87 -24.87 9.41
CA SER A 73 11.07 -26.14 8.70
C SER A 73 11.94 -25.97 7.44
N VAL A 74 12.00 -24.76 6.90
CA VAL A 74 12.81 -24.43 5.72
C VAL A 74 14.28 -24.32 6.11
N LYS A 75 14.60 -23.82 7.32
CA LYS A 75 15.98 -23.72 7.83
C LYS A 75 16.70 -25.07 7.88
N SER A 76 15.97 -26.14 8.02
CA SER A 76 16.51 -27.51 8.09
C SER A 76 16.69 -28.19 6.73
N LEU A 77 16.29 -27.53 5.63
CA LEU A 77 16.44 -28.09 4.29
C LEU A 77 17.90 -28.06 3.86
N PHE A 78 18.41 -29.18 3.40
CA PHE A 78 19.77 -29.35 2.90
C PHE A 78 19.76 -29.67 1.41
N GLY A 79 20.78 -29.22 0.68
CA GLY A 79 20.97 -29.60 -0.72
C GLY A 79 19.96 -28.97 -1.70
N VAL A 80 19.33 -27.86 -1.37
CA VAL A 80 18.41 -27.16 -2.28
C VAL A 80 19.21 -26.36 -3.30
N ASN A 81 18.95 -26.60 -4.59
CA ASN A 81 19.63 -25.92 -5.70
C ASN A 81 18.79 -24.81 -6.32
N VAL A 82 17.48 -24.96 -6.33
CA VAL A 82 16.56 -23.98 -6.90
C VAL A 82 15.44 -23.70 -5.91
N VAL A 83 15.17 -22.43 -5.67
CA VAL A 83 13.98 -21.99 -4.93
C VAL A 83 13.02 -21.32 -5.89
N TRP A 84 11.86 -21.89 -6.07
CA TRP A 84 10.80 -21.31 -6.85
C TRP A 84 9.72 -20.73 -5.92
N ILE A 85 9.59 -19.41 -5.92
CA ILE A 85 8.60 -18.69 -5.11
C ILE A 85 7.47 -18.25 -6.03
N GLU A 86 6.29 -18.80 -5.80
CA GLU A 86 5.05 -18.39 -6.46
C GLU A 86 4.34 -17.30 -5.65
N GLU A 87 3.68 -16.38 -6.37
CA GLU A 87 3.06 -15.20 -5.77
C GLU A 87 4.01 -14.41 -4.87
N ALA A 88 5.24 -14.20 -5.35
CA ALA A 88 6.31 -13.57 -4.60
C ALA A 88 5.98 -12.12 -4.15
N GLN A 89 4.98 -11.47 -4.75
CA GLN A 89 4.46 -10.16 -4.28
C GLN A 89 3.87 -10.23 -2.85
N THR A 90 3.57 -11.43 -2.34
CA THR A 90 3.03 -11.61 -0.98
C THR A 90 4.08 -11.99 0.05
N ILE A 91 5.36 -12.13 -0.36
CA ILE A 91 6.42 -12.60 0.53
C ILE A 91 6.68 -11.61 1.67
N SER A 92 6.79 -12.12 2.90
CA SER A 92 7.15 -11.31 4.05
C SER A 92 8.66 -11.11 4.17
N GLU A 93 9.08 -10.04 4.83
CA GLU A 93 10.49 -9.78 5.13
C GLU A 93 11.11 -10.93 5.94
N GLU A 94 10.36 -11.47 6.90
CA GLU A 94 10.80 -12.61 7.72
C GLU A 94 11.08 -13.84 6.85
N SER A 95 10.17 -14.16 5.91
CA SER A 95 10.32 -15.28 5.00
C SER A 95 11.53 -15.12 4.09
N LEU A 96 11.71 -13.95 3.48
CA LEU A 96 12.84 -13.70 2.60
C LEU A 96 14.17 -13.73 3.36
N ARG A 97 14.23 -13.13 4.55
CA ARG A 97 15.41 -13.12 5.42
C ARG A 97 15.84 -14.52 5.88
N VAL A 98 14.89 -15.44 6.05
CA VAL A 98 15.19 -16.84 6.42
C VAL A 98 15.59 -17.68 5.22
N LEU A 99 14.91 -17.49 4.08
CA LEU A 99 15.18 -18.25 2.84
C LEU A 99 16.59 -17.99 2.31
N THR A 100 16.97 -16.72 2.20
CA THR A 100 18.24 -16.31 1.55
C THR A 100 19.47 -17.02 2.14
N PRO A 101 19.71 -17.03 3.48
CA PRO A 101 20.88 -17.70 4.04
C PRO A 101 20.73 -19.24 4.14
N THR A 102 19.53 -19.78 3.92
CA THR A 102 19.29 -21.23 3.97
C THR A 102 19.77 -21.94 2.72
N ILE A 103 19.79 -21.25 1.57
CA ILE A 103 20.19 -21.79 0.28
C ILE A 103 21.71 -21.61 0.13
N ARG A 104 22.45 -22.71 0.21
CA ARG A 104 23.92 -22.72 0.37
C ARG A 104 24.68 -23.52 -0.68
N GLU A 105 23.97 -24.22 -1.56
CA GLU A 105 24.60 -25.02 -2.60
C GLU A 105 25.24 -24.10 -3.66
N ALA A 106 26.43 -24.49 -4.11
CA ALA A 106 27.11 -23.73 -5.15
C ALA A 106 26.27 -23.70 -6.43
N GLY A 107 26.10 -22.52 -7.01
CA GLY A 107 25.26 -22.31 -8.20
C GLY A 107 23.75 -22.41 -7.95
N SER A 108 23.31 -22.34 -6.70
CA SER A 108 21.91 -22.26 -6.36
C SER A 108 21.34 -20.87 -6.68
N TYR A 109 20.05 -20.80 -7.00
CA TYR A 109 19.38 -19.55 -7.37
C TYR A 109 17.89 -19.56 -7.02
N PHE A 110 17.30 -18.36 -7.05
CA PHE A 110 15.88 -18.12 -6.84
C PHE A 110 15.17 -17.84 -8.17
N ILE A 111 13.98 -18.37 -8.33
CA ILE A 111 13.02 -17.95 -9.36
C ILE A 111 11.80 -17.41 -8.63
N MET A 112 11.46 -16.16 -8.86
CA MET A 112 10.32 -15.49 -8.25
C MET A 112 9.30 -15.12 -9.32
N CYS A 113 8.07 -15.62 -9.19
CA CYS A 113 6.96 -15.25 -10.05
C CYS A 113 6.04 -14.31 -9.27
N ALA A 114 5.80 -13.13 -9.79
CA ALA A 114 4.99 -12.12 -9.13
C ALA A 114 4.13 -11.32 -10.11
N ASN A 115 2.93 -10.97 -9.66
CA ASN A 115 2.17 -9.85 -10.18
C ASN A 115 2.29 -8.72 -9.15
N PRO A 116 3.06 -7.64 -9.41
CA PRO A 116 3.25 -6.56 -8.46
C PRO A 116 1.90 -5.97 -8.03
N ARG A 117 1.70 -5.76 -6.71
CA ARG A 117 0.43 -5.27 -6.18
C ARG A 117 0.49 -3.79 -5.85
N SER A 118 1.53 -3.37 -5.13
CA SER A 118 1.72 -1.99 -4.70
C SER A 118 3.19 -1.61 -4.77
N GLN A 119 3.48 -0.32 -4.89
CA GLN A 119 4.84 0.20 -4.81
C GLN A 119 5.49 -0.01 -3.44
N ALA A 120 4.68 -0.09 -2.38
CA ALA A 120 5.13 -0.33 -1.01
C ALA A 120 5.26 -1.82 -0.64
N ASP A 121 4.91 -2.76 -1.52
CA ASP A 121 5.11 -4.18 -1.26
C ASP A 121 6.62 -4.51 -1.25
N LEU A 122 7.06 -5.34 -0.30
CA LEU A 122 8.48 -5.72 -0.14
C LEU A 122 9.12 -6.20 -1.45
N PHE A 123 8.39 -7.01 -2.22
CA PHE A 123 8.87 -7.50 -3.52
C PHE A 123 9.15 -6.35 -4.48
N THR A 124 8.23 -5.40 -4.60
CA THR A 124 8.36 -4.23 -5.47
C THR A 124 9.50 -3.33 -5.00
N GLU A 125 9.57 -3.01 -3.71
CA GLU A 125 10.65 -2.20 -3.15
C GLU A 125 12.03 -2.82 -3.35
N THR A 126 12.15 -4.14 -3.14
CA THR A 126 13.45 -4.83 -3.21
C THR A 126 13.91 -5.05 -4.65
N PHE A 127 13.02 -5.45 -5.54
CA PHE A 127 13.43 -5.95 -6.86
C PHE A 127 13.03 -5.03 -8.03
N LEU A 128 11.99 -4.20 -7.90
CA LEU A 128 11.49 -3.39 -9.00
C LEU A 128 11.79 -1.90 -8.88
N LYS A 129 11.89 -1.37 -7.65
CA LYS A 129 12.11 0.06 -7.39
C LYS A 129 13.35 0.60 -8.12
N GLY A 130 13.12 1.67 -8.91
CA GLY A 130 14.16 2.31 -9.73
C GLY A 130 14.49 1.58 -11.04
N ARG A 131 13.85 0.44 -11.32
CA ARG A 131 14.02 -0.37 -12.54
C ARG A 131 12.81 -0.36 -13.45
N GLU A 132 11.70 0.25 -13.00
CA GLU A 132 10.39 0.22 -13.68
C GLU A 132 10.47 0.80 -15.10
N GLY A 133 11.22 1.90 -15.27
CA GLY A 133 11.42 2.54 -16.58
C GLY A 133 12.07 1.61 -17.59
N VAL A 134 13.15 0.92 -17.20
CA VAL A 134 13.87 -0.05 -18.05
C VAL A 134 12.99 -1.27 -18.31
N LEU A 135 12.30 -1.79 -17.29
CA LEU A 135 11.40 -2.93 -17.45
C LEU A 135 10.22 -2.61 -18.38
N ARG A 136 9.75 -1.35 -18.38
CA ARG A 136 8.69 -0.90 -19.28
C ARG A 136 9.18 -0.76 -20.73
N SER A 137 10.36 -0.20 -20.95
CA SER A 137 10.91 0.04 -22.29
C SER A 137 11.53 -1.19 -22.93
N GLU A 138 12.31 -1.98 -22.17
CA GLU A 138 13.08 -3.10 -22.69
C GLU A 138 12.48 -4.47 -22.39
N GLY A 139 11.60 -4.53 -21.36
CA GLY A 139 10.98 -5.76 -20.89
C GLY A 139 11.92 -6.66 -20.08
N HIS A 140 13.15 -6.23 -19.84
CA HIS A 140 14.11 -6.96 -19.01
C HIS A 140 15.11 -6.03 -18.35
N PHE A 141 15.67 -6.48 -17.21
CA PHE A 141 16.77 -5.86 -16.52
C PHE A 141 17.70 -6.96 -16.01
N ALA A 142 19.03 -6.75 -16.08
CA ALA A 142 20.01 -7.66 -15.52
C ALA A 142 21.17 -6.90 -14.86
N ASP A 143 21.58 -7.38 -13.69
CA ASP A 143 22.79 -6.96 -12.98
C ASP A 143 23.58 -8.20 -12.52
N GLU A 144 24.58 -8.04 -11.66
CA GLU A 144 25.40 -9.16 -11.16
C GLU A 144 24.62 -10.20 -10.38
N LEU A 145 23.50 -9.82 -9.75
CA LEU A 145 22.72 -10.67 -8.85
C LEU A 145 21.33 -11.01 -9.39
N HIS A 146 20.78 -10.18 -10.28
CA HIS A 146 19.38 -10.27 -10.69
C HIS A 146 19.23 -10.31 -12.22
N THR A 147 18.29 -11.13 -12.67
CA THR A 147 17.70 -11.06 -13.99
C THR A 147 16.20 -10.92 -13.81
N ILE A 148 15.62 -9.80 -14.23
CA ILE A 148 14.22 -9.49 -14.10
C ILE A 148 13.60 -9.43 -15.49
N LEU A 149 12.52 -10.16 -15.69
CA LEU A 149 11.77 -10.20 -16.95
C LEU A 149 10.35 -9.71 -16.71
N ARG A 150 9.90 -8.74 -17.49
CA ARG A 150 8.49 -8.37 -17.59
C ARG A 150 7.85 -9.17 -18.72
N VAL A 151 6.93 -10.06 -18.37
CA VAL A 151 6.26 -10.96 -19.29
C VAL A 151 4.77 -10.75 -19.23
N ASN A 152 4.22 -9.95 -20.15
CA ASN A 152 2.80 -9.65 -20.25
C ASN A 152 2.12 -10.54 -21.31
N TYR A 153 0.81 -10.33 -21.48
CA TYR A 153 -0.02 -11.05 -22.45
C TYR A 153 0.50 -10.91 -23.89
N ASP A 154 1.04 -9.77 -24.28
CA ASP A 154 1.58 -9.46 -25.62
C ASP A 154 2.81 -10.30 -26.00
N ARG A 155 3.51 -10.82 -25.00
CA ARG A 155 4.65 -11.74 -25.17
C ARG A 155 4.27 -13.22 -25.04
N ASN A 156 3.00 -13.54 -24.82
CA ASN A 156 2.49 -14.90 -24.77
C ASN A 156 1.96 -15.33 -26.14
N PRO A 157 2.69 -16.15 -26.92
CA PRO A 157 2.23 -16.60 -28.23
C PRO A 157 0.99 -17.49 -28.19
N PHE A 158 0.60 -17.96 -27.02
CA PHE A 158 -0.58 -18.80 -26.77
C PHE A 158 -1.67 -18.04 -26.01
N PHE A 159 -1.68 -16.71 -26.09
CA PHE A 159 -2.70 -15.91 -25.41
C PHE A 159 -4.07 -16.19 -26.03
N PRO A 160 -5.06 -16.67 -25.24
CA PRO A 160 -6.36 -17.06 -25.78
C PRO A 160 -7.17 -15.87 -26.32
N GLU A 161 -7.93 -16.08 -27.39
CA GLU A 161 -8.77 -15.05 -28.00
C GLU A 161 -9.87 -14.58 -27.03
N GLU A 162 -10.40 -15.48 -26.19
CA GLU A 162 -11.40 -15.18 -25.18
C GLU A 162 -10.86 -14.17 -24.16
N LEU A 163 -9.62 -14.33 -23.71
CA LEU A 163 -8.98 -13.37 -22.81
C LEU A 163 -8.67 -12.03 -23.50
N ASP A 164 -8.35 -12.02 -24.79
CA ASP A 164 -8.15 -10.78 -25.53
C ASP A 164 -9.46 -9.99 -25.71
N LEU A 165 -10.58 -10.69 -25.91
CA LEU A 165 -11.90 -10.05 -25.92
C LEU A 165 -12.24 -9.42 -24.57
N GLU A 166 -11.97 -10.12 -23.47
CA GLU A 166 -12.15 -9.59 -22.12
C GLU A 166 -11.24 -8.37 -21.88
N ARG A 167 -9.97 -8.45 -22.22
CA ARG A 167 -9.01 -7.35 -22.14
C ARG A 167 -9.48 -6.11 -22.91
N ARG A 168 -10.00 -6.28 -24.12
CA ARG A 168 -10.54 -5.17 -24.93
C ARG A 168 -11.79 -4.55 -24.32
N ARG A 169 -12.61 -5.34 -23.65
CA ARG A 169 -13.75 -4.85 -22.88
C ARG A 169 -13.25 -4.04 -21.67
N ASP A 170 -12.33 -4.60 -20.94
CA ASP A 170 -11.77 -4.00 -19.74
C ASP A 170 -11.07 -2.67 -20.04
N LYS A 171 -10.40 -2.56 -21.18
CA LYS A 171 -9.81 -1.29 -21.65
C LYS A 171 -10.83 -0.16 -21.82
N LYS A 172 -12.12 -0.48 -21.99
CA LYS A 172 -13.21 0.50 -22.14
C LYS A 172 -14.00 0.74 -20.87
N THR A 173 -13.91 -0.17 -19.90
CA THR A 173 -14.79 -0.18 -18.73
C THR A 173 -14.05 0.04 -17.41
N LEU A 174 -12.78 -0.33 -17.33
CA LEU A 174 -11.96 -0.12 -16.14
C LEU A 174 -11.31 1.27 -16.15
N SER A 175 -10.92 1.77 -14.99
CA SER A 175 -10.01 2.91 -14.89
C SER A 175 -8.68 2.57 -15.55
N HIS A 176 -7.93 3.58 -15.99
CA HIS A 176 -6.62 3.37 -16.62
C HIS A 176 -5.66 2.64 -15.67
N ALA A 177 -5.64 3.00 -14.38
CA ALA A 177 -4.81 2.36 -13.36
C ALA A 177 -5.17 0.88 -13.17
N MET A 178 -6.47 0.56 -13.10
CA MET A 178 -6.94 -0.83 -12.96
C MET A 178 -6.63 -1.66 -14.21
N TYR A 179 -6.83 -1.11 -15.41
CA TYR A 179 -6.46 -1.79 -16.65
C TYR A 179 -4.96 -2.11 -16.70
N ASN A 180 -4.12 -1.15 -16.37
CA ASN A 180 -2.68 -1.33 -16.35
C ASN A 180 -2.25 -2.37 -15.32
N HIS A 181 -2.90 -2.40 -14.16
CA HIS A 181 -2.63 -3.42 -13.16
C HIS A 181 -2.97 -4.84 -13.66
N VAL A 182 -4.18 -5.02 -14.16
CA VAL A 182 -4.68 -6.35 -14.57
C VAL A 182 -3.95 -6.87 -15.80
N TRP A 183 -3.71 -6.01 -16.80
CA TRP A 183 -3.23 -6.43 -18.12
C TRP A 183 -1.79 -6.06 -18.42
N GLU A 184 -1.28 -4.96 -17.87
CA GLU A 184 0.09 -4.51 -18.12
C GLU A 184 1.06 -4.85 -16.96
N GLY A 185 0.56 -5.45 -15.86
CA GLY A 185 1.39 -5.87 -14.72
C GLY A 185 1.99 -4.70 -13.96
N GLU A 186 1.35 -3.52 -13.98
CA GLU A 186 1.75 -2.38 -13.19
C GLU A 186 1.22 -2.49 -11.76
N THR A 187 1.90 -1.83 -10.81
CA THR A 187 1.40 -1.75 -9.44
C THR A 187 0.08 -1.00 -9.41
N LEU A 188 -0.83 -1.45 -8.55
CA LEU A 188 -2.08 -0.76 -8.26
C LEU A 188 -2.11 -0.41 -6.78
N ASP A 189 -2.15 0.88 -6.48
CA ASP A 189 -2.31 1.36 -5.12
C ASP A 189 -3.79 1.59 -4.74
N GLU A 190 -4.70 1.01 -5.50
CA GLU A 190 -6.14 1.01 -5.23
C GLU A 190 -6.63 -0.40 -4.88
N VAL A 191 -7.75 -0.44 -4.15
CA VAL A 191 -8.55 -1.66 -3.91
C VAL A 191 -10.00 -1.40 -4.33
N ASP A 192 -10.79 -2.47 -4.49
CA ASP A 192 -12.21 -2.32 -4.74
C ASP A 192 -12.87 -1.43 -3.68
N ASN A 193 -13.63 -0.44 -4.11
CA ASN A 193 -14.23 0.59 -3.27
C ASN A 193 -13.21 1.44 -2.48
N SER A 194 -12.06 1.72 -3.06
CA SER A 194 -11.10 2.68 -2.48
C SER A 194 -11.76 4.02 -2.16
N LEU A 195 -11.42 4.56 -1.01
CA LEU A 195 -11.89 5.87 -0.58
C LEU A 195 -11.37 6.99 -1.48
N ILE A 196 -10.09 6.91 -1.86
CA ILE A 196 -9.39 7.87 -2.72
C ILE A 196 -8.83 7.10 -3.91
N LEU A 197 -9.09 7.57 -5.13
CA LEU A 197 -8.56 6.99 -6.34
C LEU A 197 -7.12 7.47 -6.60
N ALA A 198 -6.32 6.65 -7.26
CA ALA A 198 -4.94 6.97 -7.58
C ALA A 198 -4.83 8.26 -8.41
N ASP A 199 -5.72 8.44 -9.39
CA ASP A 199 -5.75 9.65 -10.23
C ASP A 199 -6.01 10.93 -9.41
N TRP A 200 -6.81 10.84 -8.34
CA TRP A 200 -7.04 11.98 -7.45
C TRP A 200 -5.81 12.30 -6.58
N PHE A 201 -5.09 11.25 -6.17
CA PHE A 201 -3.84 11.42 -5.43
C PHE A 201 -2.76 12.05 -6.32
N ASP A 202 -2.65 11.58 -7.56
CA ASP A 202 -1.69 12.11 -8.53
C ASP A 202 -2.00 13.58 -8.86
N ALA A 203 -3.28 13.96 -8.97
CA ALA A 203 -3.69 15.35 -9.10
C ALA A 203 -3.20 16.23 -7.94
N ALA A 204 -3.17 15.70 -6.70
CA ALA A 204 -2.67 16.44 -5.54
C ALA A 204 -1.14 16.66 -5.56
N LEU A 205 -0.39 15.84 -6.30
CA LEU A 205 1.04 16.05 -6.55
C LEU A 205 1.27 17.13 -7.64
N GLU A 206 0.41 17.16 -8.67
CA GLU A 206 0.57 18.02 -9.84
C GLU A 206 -0.01 19.42 -9.64
N ILE A 207 -1.06 19.57 -8.81
CA ILE A 207 -1.82 20.81 -8.69
C ILE A 207 -0.96 22.02 -8.30
N GLY A 208 0.11 21.81 -7.54
CA GLY A 208 1.06 22.84 -7.12
C GLY A 208 1.83 23.52 -8.27
N GLU A 209 1.91 22.85 -9.42
CA GLU A 209 2.51 23.42 -10.63
C GLU A 209 1.54 24.36 -11.37
N ARG A 210 0.23 24.06 -11.28
CA ARG A 210 -0.83 24.82 -11.96
C ARG A 210 -1.37 25.97 -11.12
N ILE A 211 -1.53 25.77 -9.81
CA ILE A 211 -2.07 26.76 -8.90
C ILE A 211 -0.96 27.22 -7.95
N LYS A 212 -0.70 28.54 -7.96
CA LYS A 212 0.18 29.17 -6.96
C LYS A 212 -0.59 29.26 -5.64
N TYR A 213 -0.54 28.20 -4.84
CA TYR A 213 -1.10 28.25 -3.50
C TYR A 213 -0.16 29.00 -2.55
N ARG A 214 -0.67 30.05 -1.94
CA ARG A 214 -0.01 30.74 -0.83
C ARG A 214 -0.60 30.16 0.44
N GLU A 215 0.25 29.52 1.23
CA GLU A 215 -0.16 28.86 2.47
C GLU A 215 -0.89 29.85 3.39
N SER A 216 -2.09 29.48 3.80
CA SER A 216 -2.96 30.20 4.71
C SER A 216 -3.45 29.27 5.81
N GLY A 217 -4.05 29.81 6.87
CA GLY A 217 -4.59 29.01 7.94
C GLY A 217 -3.54 28.49 8.93
N ALA A 218 -3.94 27.52 9.74
CA ALA A 218 -3.12 26.97 10.80
C ALA A 218 -2.07 25.97 10.29
N ARG A 219 -0.92 25.93 10.97
CA ARG A 219 0.02 24.81 10.89
C ARG A 219 -0.41 23.74 11.86
N VAL A 220 -0.72 22.57 11.34
CA VAL A 220 -1.27 21.46 12.12
C VAL A 220 -0.34 20.27 12.04
N VAL A 221 -0.06 19.68 13.18
CA VAL A 221 0.62 18.38 13.29
C VAL A 221 -0.42 17.33 13.67
N GLY A 222 -0.60 16.32 12.83
CA GLY A 222 -1.40 15.12 13.09
C GLY A 222 -0.49 13.96 13.49
N HIS A 223 -0.85 13.22 14.55
CA HIS A 223 -0.04 12.13 15.09
C HIS A 223 -0.87 10.88 15.36
N ASP A 224 -0.54 9.78 14.65
CA ASP A 224 -1.06 8.44 14.94
C ASP A 224 -0.11 7.72 15.89
N ILE A 225 -0.62 7.37 17.08
CA ILE A 225 0.15 6.80 18.18
C ILE A 225 0.11 5.29 18.13
N SER A 226 1.27 4.65 18.20
CA SER A 226 1.39 3.22 18.51
C SER A 226 2.40 2.99 19.63
N ASP A 227 2.33 1.83 20.31
CA ASP A 227 3.33 1.41 21.30
C ASP A 227 4.36 0.48 20.65
N THR A 228 5.13 -0.21 21.47
CA THR A 228 6.04 -1.26 21.04
C THR A 228 5.25 -2.37 20.32
N GLY A 229 5.51 -2.57 19.03
CA GLY A 229 4.77 -3.53 18.22
C GLY A 229 5.16 -3.47 16.74
N LYS A 230 4.27 -4.01 15.89
CA LYS A 230 4.46 -4.01 14.43
C LYS A 230 3.97 -2.72 13.75
N ASP A 231 3.09 -1.97 14.40
CA ASP A 231 2.52 -0.74 13.86
C ASP A 231 3.48 0.43 14.09
N ALA A 232 3.76 1.18 13.03
CA ALA A 232 4.57 2.39 13.12
C ALA A 232 3.77 3.54 13.75
N LYS A 233 4.50 4.46 14.38
CA LYS A 233 3.98 5.78 14.74
C LYS A 233 4.08 6.69 13.52
N ALA A 234 3.10 7.55 13.31
CA ALA A 234 3.09 8.43 12.14
C ALA A 234 2.86 9.90 12.52
N VAL A 235 3.51 10.78 11.77
CA VAL A 235 3.32 12.23 11.88
C VAL A 235 3.09 12.82 10.49
N VAL A 236 2.13 13.75 10.39
CA VAL A 236 1.90 14.58 9.20
C VAL A 236 1.82 16.03 9.62
N VAL A 237 2.56 16.90 8.93
CA VAL A 237 2.57 18.35 9.14
C VAL A 237 1.95 19.04 7.93
N ARG A 238 0.98 19.92 8.14
CA ARG A 238 0.40 20.76 7.08
C ARG A 238 0.36 22.23 7.47
N HIS A 239 0.33 23.11 6.46
CA HIS A 239 -0.01 24.53 6.59
C HIS A 239 -1.15 24.85 5.64
N GLY A 240 -2.34 25.11 6.17
CA GLY A 240 -3.56 25.19 5.37
C GLY A 240 -3.78 23.91 4.56
N ALA A 241 -3.93 24.04 3.25
CA ALA A 241 -4.13 22.91 2.34
C ALA A 241 -2.83 22.18 1.91
N ARG A 242 -1.64 22.72 2.24
CA ARG A 242 -0.35 22.15 1.84
C ARG A 242 0.24 21.26 2.92
N VAL A 243 0.59 20.03 2.56
CA VAL A 243 1.41 19.14 3.38
C VAL A 243 2.88 19.57 3.27
N LEU A 244 3.53 19.76 4.41
CA LEU A 244 4.92 20.23 4.52
C LEU A 244 5.90 19.10 4.78
N ASP A 245 5.51 18.15 5.66
CA ASP A 245 6.39 17.05 6.09
C ASP A 245 5.58 15.86 6.59
N MET A 246 6.20 14.69 6.55
CA MET A 246 5.62 13.44 7.00
C MET A 246 6.72 12.53 7.55
N GLY A 247 6.38 11.67 8.52
CA GLY A 247 7.34 10.73 9.05
C GLY A 247 6.70 9.48 9.62
N LEU A 248 7.49 8.40 9.65
CA LEU A 248 7.19 7.14 10.32
C LEU A 248 8.31 6.79 11.30
N MET A 249 7.93 6.28 12.46
CA MET A 249 8.85 5.78 13.48
C MET A 249 8.44 4.35 13.86
N HIS A 250 9.31 3.39 13.62
CA HIS A 250 9.03 1.96 13.83
C HIS A 250 9.40 1.49 15.23
N ASP A 251 10.40 2.12 15.85
CA ASP A 251 10.94 1.73 17.15
C ASP A 251 10.44 2.65 18.27
N GLY A 252 10.74 2.25 19.53
CA GLY A 252 10.42 3.03 20.71
C GLY A 252 9.02 2.82 21.28
N THR A 253 8.81 3.34 22.48
CA THR A 253 7.54 3.34 23.20
C THR A 253 6.57 4.40 22.66
N ALA A 254 5.35 4.40 23.14
CA ALA A 254 4.37 5.46 22.81
C ALA A 254 4.85 6.85 23.29
N SER A 255 5.53 6.94 24.44
CA SER A 255 6.13 8.20 24.94
C SER A 255 7.29 8.67 24.04
N ASP A 256 8.16 7.77 23.57
CA ASP A 256 9.21 8.13 22.61
C ASP A 256 8.62 8.68 21.30
N GLY A 257 7.51 8.08 20.84
CA GLY A 257 6.77 8.56 19.67
C GLY A 257 6.13 9.92 19.90
N LEU A 258 5.62 10.19 21.11
CA LEU A 258 5.10 11.51 21.43
C LEU A 258 6.21 12.56 21.43
N ASP A 259 7.35 12.30 22.07
CA ASP A 259 8.48 13.24 22.09
C ASP A 259 8.95 13.55 20.66
N TRP A 260 9.04 12.51 19.81
CA TRP A 260 9.35 12.68 18.40
C TRP A 260 8.30 13.53 17.65
N ALA A 261 7.00 13.35 17.91
CA ALA A 261 5.95 14.18 17.31
C ALA A 261 6.00 15.64 17.81
N LEU A 262 6.36 15.85 19.08
CA LEU A 262 6.55 17.19 19.64
C LEU A 262 7.75 17.93 19.02
N ASP A 263 8.76 17.22 18.54
CA ASP A 263 9.86 17.82 17.76
C ASP A 263 9.36 18.39 16.43
N TYR A 264 8.39 17.77 15.77
CA TYR A 264 7.73 18.34 14.59
C TYR A 264 6.92 19.59 14.93
N VAL A 265 6.19 19.58 16.06
CA VAL A 265 5.47 20.77 16.56
C VAL A 265 6.44 21.95 16.72
N ASN A 266 7.62 21.70 17.28
CA ASN A 266 8.65 22.72 17.49
C ASN A 266 9.27 23.19 16.17
N ARG A 267 9.69 22.25 15.33
CA ARG A 267 10.37 22.52 14.05
C ARG A 267 9.52 23.36 13.12
N TYR A 268 8.22 23.06 13.03
CA TYR A 268 7.30 23.72 12.12
C TYR A 268 6.52 24.85 12.76
N HIS A 269 6.76 25.17 14.04
CA HIS A 269 6.03 26.19 14.80
C HIS A 269 4.52 26.00 14.66
N ALA A 270 4.05 24.79 14.98
CA ALA A 270 2.66 24.42 14.78
C ALA A 270 1.71 25.20 15.70
N ASP A 271 0.56 25.57 15.15
CA ASP A 271 -0.53 26.25 15.87
C ASP A 271 -1.47 25.24 16.53
N SER A 272 -1.49 24.00 16.03
CA SER A 272 -2.37 22.92 16.50
C SER A 272 -1.67 21.57 16.46
N PHE A 273 -1.95 20.77 17.49
CA PHE A 273 -1.52 19.38 17.60
C PHE A 273 -2.74 18.47 17.76
N VAL A 274 -2.90 17.52 16.83
CA VAL A 274 -4.01 16.55 16.81
C VAL A 274 -3.41 15.15 16.93
N TYR A 275 -3.82 14.40 17.94
CA TYR A 275 -3.28 13.06 18.18
C TYR A 275 -4.39 12.04 18.39
N ASP A 276 -4.12 10.78 18.05
CA ASP A 276 -5.01 9.68 18.39
C ASP A 276 -5.18 9.56 19.89
N GLN A 277 -6.39 9.72 20.38
CA GLN A 277 -6.75 9.61 21.79
C GLN A 277 -7.53 8.32 22.09
N ASP A 278 -7.69 7.42 21.14
CA ASP A 278 -8.24 6.09 21.39
C ASP A 278 -7.15 5.19 22.02
N GLY A 279 -7.58 4.26 22.88
CA GLY A 279 -6.68 3.25 23.45
C GLY A 279 -5.46 3.83 24.17
N ILE A 280 -4.28 3.63 23.62
CA ILE A 280 -2.98 4.04 24.19
C ILE A 280 -2.88 5.56 24.34
N GLY A 281 -3.35 6.32 23.37
CA GLY A 281 -3.29 7.77 23.37
C GLY A 281 -4.05 8.44 24.52
N LEU A 282 -5.07 7.78 25.07
CA LEU A 282 -5.75 8.25 26.27
C LEU A 282 -4.81 8.33 27.46
N GLY A 283 -3.88 7.37 27.57
CA GLY A 283 -2.86 7.36 28.64
C GLY A 283 -1.86 8.51 28.53
N LEU A 284 -1.58 9.01 27.34
CA LEU A 284 -0.60 10.06 27.08
C LEU A 284 -1.16 11.49 27.18
N ALA A 285 -2.46 11.67 27.41
CA ALA A 285 -3.08 13.00 27.46
C ALA A 285 -2.37 13.98 28.41
N ARG A 286 -1.93 13.49 29.61
CA ARG A 286 -1.18 14.31 30.57
C ARG A 286 0.23 14.66 30.08
N GLU A 287 0.87 13.79 29.32
CA GLU A 287 2.20 14.04 28.74
C GLU A 287 2.10 15.08 27.63
N VAL A 288 1.09 15.00 26.78
CA VAL A 288 0.78 15.99 25.75
C VAL A 288 0.53 17.37 26.38
N GLU A 289 -0.33 17.45 27.39
CA GLU A 289 -0.59 18.69 28.12
C GLU A 289 0.68 19.26 28.78
N ARG A 290 1.53 18.41 29.36
CA ARG A 290 2.80 18.84 29.95
C ARG A 290 3.77 19.37 28.89
N GLY A 291 3.86 18.72 27.75
CA GLY A 291 4.76 19.10 26.64
C GLY A 291 4.33 20.40 25.94
N LEU A 292 3.03 20.66 25.82
CA LEU A 292 2.46 21.75 25.03
C LEU A 292 1.67 22.80 25.82
N GLY A 293 1.17 22.46 27.02
CA GLY A 293 0.18 23.25 27.74
C GLY A 293 0.64 24.65 28.21
N SER A 294 1.95 24.94 28.21
CA SER A 294 2.50 26.28 28.46
C SER A 294 2.60 27.13 27.20
N ARG A 295 2.23 26.61 26.03
CA ARG A 295 2.32 27.24 24.70
C ARG A 295 0.93 27.60 24.19
N ASN A 296 0.84 28.59 23.33
CA ASN A 296 -0.42 28.94 22.65
C ASN A 296 -0.68 27.98 21.46
N ILE A 297 -0.79 26.67 21.74
CA ILE A 297 -1.01 25.60 20.75
C ILE A 297 -2.36 24.95 21.07
N ALA A 298 -3.22 24.83 20.09
CA ALA A 298 -4.48 24.11 20.24
C ALA A 298 -4.22 22.60 20.27
N ILE A 299 -4.65 21.93 21.35
CA ILE A 299 -4.49 20.48 21.51
C ILE A 299 -5.84 19.82 21.28
N THR A 300 -5.90 18.83 20.38
CA THR A 300 -7.10 18.06 20.06
C THR A 300 -6.83 16.58 20.15
N GLY A 301 -7.50 15.88 21.07
CA GLY A 301 -7.56 14.43 21.07
C GLY A 301 -8.59 13.94 20.05
N PHE A 302 -8.14 13.17 19.07
CA PHE A 302 -9.03 12.57 18.09
C PHE A 302 -9.48 11.20 18.57
N ARG A 303 -10.79 10.97 18.61
CA ARG A 303 -11.40 9.67 18.95
C ARG A 303 -12.23 9.19 17.79
N GLY A 304 -11.67 8.27 17.03
CA GLY A 304 -12.25 7.79 15.79
C GLY A 304 -13.59 7.05 15.96
N GLY A 305 -13.76 6.39 17.12
CA GLY A 305 -14.97 5.64 17.44
C GLY A 305 -16.17 6.49 17.88
N GLU A 306 -15.98 7.76 18.23
CA GLU A 306 -17.05 8.66 18.65
C GLU A 306 -18.02 9.01 17.51
N SER A 307 -19.14 9.65 17.91
CA SER A 307 -20.10 10.22 16.95
C SER A 307 -19.41 11.22 16.02
N PRO A 308 -19.91 11.36 14.78
CA PRO A 308 -19.41 12.38 13.86
C PRO A 308 -19.42 13.78 14.50
N ARG A 309 -18.49 14.64 14.08
CA ARG A 309 -18.47 16.06 14.49
C ARG A 309 -19.77 16.72 14.05
N ASP A 310 -20.29 17.62 14.88
CA ASP A 310 -21.53 18.35 14.65
C ASP A 310 -22.68 17.40 14.19
N PRO A 311 -23.08 16.44 15.02
CA PRO A 311 -23.93 15.33 14.59
C PRO A 311 -25.28 15.77 14.03
N ASP A 312 -25.78 16.93 14.45
CA ASP A 312 -27.06 17.52 14.01
C ASP A 312 -26.92 18.45 12.80
N ALA A 313 -25.71 18.81 12.38
CA ALA A 313 -25.48 19.60 11.18
C ALA A 313 -25.83 18.80 9.91
N MET A 314 -26.35 19.49 8.90
CA MET A 314 -26.70 18.88 7.61
C MET A 314 -25.42 18.60 6.81
N TYR A 315 -25.32 17.36 6.33
CA TYR A 315 -24.21 16.93 5.47
C TYR A 315 -24.47 17.28 3.99
N ASP A 316 -25.59 16.83 3.43
CA ASP A 316 -25.89 16.92 1.99
C ASP A 316 -27.25 17.57 1.67
N GLY A 317 -27.78 18.38 2.59
CA GLY A 317 -29.11 18.98 2.48
C GLY A 317 -30.28 18.04 2.82
N HIS A 318 -30.04 16.73 2.92
CA HIS A 318 -31.05 15.71 3.21
C HIS A 318 -30.74 14.89 4.47
N ARG A 319 -29.48 14.66 4.78
CA ARG A 319 -29.02 13.85 5.91
C ARG A 319 -28.20 14.69 6.87
N LYS A 320 -28.36 14.44 8.16
CA LYS A 320 -27.48 14.96 9.21
C LYS A 320 -26.16 14.17 9.24
N ASN A 321 -25.10 14.74 9.79
CA ASN A 321 -23.81 14.06 9.94
C ASN A 321 -23.96 12.70 10.63
N ARG A 322 -24.76 12.61 11.70
CA ARG A 322 -25.02 11.34 12.40
C ARG A 322 -25.72 10.27 11.55
N ASP A 323 -26.42 10.66 10.49
CA ASP A 323 -27.14 9.77 9.59
C ASP A 323 -26.32 9.43 8.35
N ALA A 324 -25.39 10.31 7.96
CA ALA A 324 -24.48 10.13 6.84
C ALA A 324 -23.24 9.30 7.19
N PHE A 325 -22.66 9.50 8.38
CA PHE A 325 -21.42 8.87 8.78
C PHE A 325 -21.61 7.85 9.90
N PHE A 326 -20.85 6.75 9.85
CA PHE A 326 -20.88 5.73 10.87
C PHE A 326 -20.26 6.22 12.19
N ASN A 327 -19.13 6.91 12.12
CA ASN A 327 -18.39 7.46 13.26
C ASN A 327 -17.52 8.66 12.81
N ARG A 328 -16.78 9.24 13.76
CA ARG A 328 -15.88 10.38 13.51
C ARG A 328 -14.73 10.05 12.57
N ARG A 329 -14.18 8.81 12.62
CA ARG A 329 -13.16 8.37 11.67
C ARG A 329 -13.68 8.36 10.24
N ALA A 330 -14.89 7.86 10.03
CA ALA A 330 -15.52 7.85 8.70
C ALA A 330 -15.72 9.27 8.15
N GLN A 331 -16.16 10.22 9.00
CA GLN A 331 -16.30 11.62 8.61
C GLN A 331 -14.94 12.25 8.25
N ALA A 332 -13.92 12.11 9.10
CA ALA A 332 -12.59 12.69 8.86
C ALA A 332 -11.97 12.20 7.54
N PHE A 333 -12.04 10.90 7.27
CA PHE A 333 -11.56 10.34 6.01
C PHE A 333 -12.41 10.77 4.80
N TRP A 334 -13.70 10.97 4.99
CA TRP A 334 -14.55 11.49 3.93
C TRP A 334 -14.25 12.95 3.60
N ASP A 335 -13.98 13.79 4.62
CA ASP A 335 -13.53 15.17 4.44
C ASP A 335 -12.22 15.20 3.63
N VAL A 336 -11.28 14.30 3.91
CA VAL A 336 -10.04 14.13 3.13
C VAL A 336 -10.36 13.72 1.68
N ARG A 337 -11.26 12.74 1.48
CA ARG A 337 -11.70 12.30 0.15
C ARG A 337 -12.24 13.46 -0.69
N GLU A 338 -13.10 14.29 -0.10
CA GLU A 338 -13.69 15.44 -0.80
C GLU A 338 -12.61 16.45 -1.24
N ARG A 339 -11.57 16.66 -0.42
CA ARG A 339 -10.42 17.50 -0.79
C ARG A 339 -9.65 16.94 -1.99
N PHE A 340 -9.35 15.64 -2.01
CA PHE A 340 -8.69 15.00 -3.15
C PHE A 340 -9.56 15.05 -4.41
N TRP A 341 -10.86 14.83 -4.28
CA TRP A 341 -11.81 14.95 -5.39
C TRP A 341 -11.85 16.36 -5.97
N LYS A 342 -11.98 17.40 -5.12
CA LYS A 342 -11.91 18.81 -5.55
C LYS A 342 -10.58 19.14 -6.21
N THR A 343 -9.47 18.59 -5.71
CA THR A 343 -8.15 18.80 -6.30
C THR A 343 -8.07 18.20 -7.70
N TYR A 344 -8.62 17.01 -7.90
CA TYR A 344 -8.73 16.39 -9.22
C TYR A 344 -9.59 17.24 -10.19
N GLN A 345 -10.74 17.70 -9.74
CA GLN A 345 -11.59 18.61 -10.53
C GLN A 345 -10.88 19.94 -10.86
N ALA A 346 -10.14 20.51 -9.90
CA ALA A 346 -9.37 21.73 -10.11
C ALA A 346 -8.25 21.54 -11.15
N LEU A 347 -7.62 20.36 -11.17
CA LEU A 347 -6.62 20.01 -12.20
C LEU A 347 -7.27 19.92 -13.58
N ASP A 348 -8.54 19.49 -13.67
CA ASP A 348 -9.33 19.42 -14.91
C ASP A 348 -9.98 20.77 -15.29
N GLY A 349 -9.76 21.82 -14.50
CA GLY A 349 -10.17 23.20 -14.79
C GLY A 349 -11.41 23.70 -14.05
N GLU A 350 -11.95 22.94 -13.10
CA GLU A 350 -13.03 23.41 -12.24
C GLU A 350 -12.49 24.39 -11.17
N MET A 351 -13.26 25.43 -10.86
CA MET A 351 -12.88 26.43 -9.86
C MET A 351 -13.29 25.98 -8.45
N HIS A 352 -12.31 25.79 -7.58
CA HIS A 352 -12.49 25.54 -6.16
C HIS A 352 -11.68 26.52 -5.32
N ASP A 353 -12.08 26.70 -4.06
CA ASP A 353 -11.26 27.45 -3.09
C ASP A 353 -9.96 26.67 -2.85
N PRO A 354 -8.78 27.27 -3.03
CA PRO A 354 -7.50 26.60 -2.80
C PRO A 354 -7.34 26.01 -1.38
N ASP A 355 -7.99 26.57 -0.38
CA ASP A 355 -7.99 26.06 1.00
C ASP A 355 -8.82 24.79 1.16
N GLU A 356 -9.65 24.44 0.17
CA GLU A 356 -10.40 23.19 0.12
C GLU A 356 -9.69 22.06 -0.66
N LEU A 357 -8.53 22.35 -1.26
CA LEU A 357 -7.72 21.38 -2.01
C LEU A 357 -6.72 20.64 -1.11
N VAL A 358 -5.89 19.83 -1.74
CA VAL A 358 -4.69 19.19 -1.14
C VAL A 358 -3.50 19.42 -2.04
N PHE A 359 -2.40 19.92 -1.46
CA PHE A 359 -1.11 20.09 -2.13
C PHE A 359 -0.09 19.17 -1.47
N LEU A 360 0.37 18.16 -2.19
CA LEU A 360 1.36 17.19 -1.71
C LEU A 360 2.77 17.53 -2.24
N PRO A 361 3.82 17.31 -1.43
CA PRO A 361 5.21 17.44 -1.89
C PRO A 361 5.60 16.23 -2.75
N SER A 362 5.86 16.43 -4.05
CA SER A 362 6.13 15.36 -5.01
C SER A 362 7.46 14.64 -4.80
N ASP A 363 8.44 15.29 -4.15
CA ASP A 363 9.78 14.80 -3.89
C ASP A 363 9.99 14.23 -2.46
N HIS A 364 8.92 14.13 -1.67
CA HIS A 364 9.01 13.62 -0.31
C HIS A 364 9.11 12.09 -0.26
N GLU A 365 10.04 11.56 0.53
CA GLU A 365 10.32 10.12 0.64
C GLU A 365 9.10 9.27 1.06
N MET A 366 8.17 9.82 1.85
CA MET A 366 6.97 9.13 2.32
C MET A 366 5.79 9.17 1.33
N ILE A 367 5.92 9.79 0.16
CA ILE A 367 4.80 9.93 -0.79
C ILE A 367 4.27 8.58 -1.26
N SER A 368 5.15 7.65 -1.61
CA SER A 368 4.73 6.31 -2.06
C SER A 368 3.99 5.54 -0.94
N GLN A 369 4.42 5.71 0.31
CA GLN A 369 3.75 5.10 1.47
C GLN A 369 2.38 5.73 1.69
N LEU A 370 2.28 7.07 1.71
CA LEU A 370 1.00 7.77 1.87
C LEU A 370 0.02 7.39 0.75
N ARG A 371 0.49 7.32 -0.50
CA ARG A 371 -0.31 6.89 -1.64
C ARG A 371 -0.87 5.48 -1.44
N SER A 372 -0.01 4.54 -1.07
CA SER A 372 -0.40 3.16 -0.80
C SER A 372 -1.43 3.06 0.32
N GLU A 373 -1.31 3.84 1.39
CA GLU A 373 -2.23 3.79 2.51
C GLU A 373 -3.58 4.46 2.20
N LEU A 374 -3.60 5.64 1.55
CA LEU A 374 -4.83 6.36 1.22
C LEU A 374 -5.61 5.70 0.10
N CYS A 375 -4.93 5.28 -0.98
CA CYS A 375 -5.60 4.70 -2.15
C CYS A 375 -5.98 3.22 -1.96
N ARG A 376 -5.51 2.55 -0.92
CA ARG A 376 -5.89 1.18 -0.56
C ARG A 376 -6.82 1.11 0.66
N LEU A 377 -7.35 2.25 1.10
CA LEU A 377 -8.29 2.31 2.20
C LEU A 377 -9.72 2.06 1.70
N PRO A 378 -10.34 0.90 1.98
CA PRO A 378 -11.63 0.58 1.40
C PRO A 378 -12.80 1.15 2.20
N LEU A 379 -13.83 1.56 1.47
CA LEU A 379 -15.15 1.80 2.05
C LEU A 379 -15.81 0.46 2.40
N LYS A 380 -16.45 0.41 3.56
CA LYS A 380 -17.22 -0.76 3.98
C LYS A 380 -18.71 -0.50 3.72
N PRO A 381 -19.41 -1.38 2.95
CA PRO A 381 -20.86 -1.30 2.82
C PRO A 381 -21.53 -1.37 4.19
N HIS A 382 -22.44 -0.42 4.47
CA HIS A 382 -23.21 -0.37 5.71
C HIS A 382 -24.69 -0.56 5.42
N GLN A 383 -25.37 -1.48 6.14
CA GLN A 383 -26.77 -1.82 5.91
C GLN A 383 -27.73 -0.62 6.05
N GLY A 384 -27.37 0.37 6.88
CA GLY A 384 -28.13 1.61 7.05
C GLY A 384 -27.73 2.73 6.08
N GLY A 385 -26.93 2.45 5.03
CA GLY A 385 -26.51 3.45 4.03
C GLY A 385 -25.54 4.51 4.56
N LYS A 386 -24.98 4.34 5.76
CA LYS A 386 -23.96 5.25 6.30
C LYS A 386 -22.61 5.01 5.65
N ILE A 387 -21.85 6.07 5.48
CA ILE A 387 -20.43 6.02 5.06
C ILE A 387 -19.64 5.41 6.21
N GLN A 388 -18.93 4.32 5.91
CA GLN A 388 -18.09 3.62 6.86
C GLN A 388 -16.76 3.27 6.21
N ILE A 389 -15.66 3.53 6.92
CA ILE A 389 -14.32 3.05 6.54
C ILE A 389 -14.13 1.65 7.09
N MET A 390 -13.50 0.78 6.33
CA MET A 390 -13.23 -0.58 6.78
C MET A 390 -12.33 -0.56 8.04
N PRO A 391 -12.67 -1.30 9.09
CA PRO A 391 -11.85 -1.38 10.31
C PRO A 391 -10.48 -2.01 10.03
N LYS A 392 -9.41 -1.50 10.70
CA LYS A 392 -8.03 -2.03 10.59
C LYS A 392 -7.99 -3.56 10.77
N THR A 393 -8.78 -4.10 11.71
CA THR A 393 -8.86 -5.55 11.98
C THR A 393 -9.48 -6.38 10.84
N GLU A 394 -10.30 -5.77 10.00
CA GLU A 394 -10.86 -6.43 8.80
C GLU A 394 -9.90 -6.28 7.63
N MET A 395 -9.28 -5.11 7.47
CA MET A 395 -8.27 -4.86 6.44
C MET A 395 -7.08 -5.84 6.53
N ALA A 396 -6.65 -6.18 7.74
CA ALA A 396 -5.55 -7.11 7.99
C ALA A 396 -5.87 -8.57 7.62
N LYS A 397 -7.14 -8.91 7.39
CA LYS A 397 -7.55 -10.29 7.05
C LYS A 397 -7.47 -10.55 5.54
N PRO A 398 -7.23 -11.83 5.12
CA PRO A 398 -7.40 -12.23 3.74
C PRO A 398 -8.85 -11.96 3.25
N PRO A 399 -9.07 -11.61 1.99
CA PRO A 399 -8.07 -11.53 0.92
C PRO A 399 -7.27 -10.22 0.89
N LEU A 400 -7.66 -9.17 1.62
CA LEU A 400 -7.02 -7.86 1.56
C LEU A 400 -5.59 -7.88 2.12
N SER A 401 -5.41 -8.43 3.33
CA SER A 401 -4.11 -8.51 4.03
C SER A 401 -3.33 -7.18 4.02
N LEU A 402 -4.06 -6.07 4.23
CA LEU A 402 -3.49 -4.72 4.21
C LEU A 402 -2.87 -4.39 5.58
N PRO A 403 -1.71 -3.71 5.60
CA PRO A 403 -1.13 -3.20 6.83
C PRO A 403 -1.99 -2.08 7.44
N SER A 404 -1.67 -1.68 8.67
CA SER A 404 -2.28 -0.53 9.33
C SER A 404 -1.96 0.76 8.57
N PRO A 405 -2.94 1.63 8.25
CA PRO A 405 -2.73 2.85 7.48
C PRO A 405 -2.34 4.02 8.39
N ASN A 406 -1.20 3.91 9.09
CA ASN A 406 -0.82 4.83 10.16
C ASN A 406 -0.55 6.25 9.64
N LEU A 407 0.11 6.37 8.48
CA LEU A 407 0.38 7.68 7.87
C LEU A 407 -0.91 8.32 7.34
N ALA A 408 -1.83 7.52 6.78
CA ALA A 408 -3.15 7.99 6.36
C ALA A 408 -4.02 8.42 7.55
N ASP A 409 -3.95 7.73 8.70
CA ASP A 409 -4.64 8.14 9.91
C ASP A 409 -4.08 9.48 10.43
N ALA A 410 -2.74 9.65 10.54
CA ALA A 410 -2.11 10.92 10.91
C ALA A 410 -2.46 12.05 9.94
N PHE A 411 -2.55 11.75 8.64
CA PHE A 411 -2.99 12.68 7.61
C PHE A 411 -4.44 13.13 7.86
N ALA A 412 -5.36 12.19 8.07
CA ALA A 412 -6.77 12.50 8.35
C ALA A 412 -6.92 13.30 9.65
N TYR A 413 -6.12 13.01 10.68
CA TYR A 413 -6.13 13.78 11.93
C TYR A 413 -5.71 15.24 11.68
N SER A 414 -4.68 15.48 10.88
CA SER A 414 -4.23 16.83 10.56
C SER A 414 -5.32 17.68 9.88
N PHE A 415 -6.19 17.06 9.07
CA PHE A 415 -7.32 17.73 8.41
C PHE A 415 -8.63 17.69 9.21
N SER A 416 -8.68 17.01 10.36
CA SER A 416 -9.89 16.89 11.18
C SER A 416 -10.25 18.12 11.99
N VAL A 417 -9.34 19.11 12.13
CA VAL A 417 -9.58 20.38 12.77
C VAL A 417 -9.85 21.45 11.75
N GLN A 418 -10.83 22.32 12.03
CA GLN A 418 -11.09 23.48 11.17
C GLN A 418 -10.02 24.54 11.42
N ASP A 419 -9.54 25.15 10.35
CA ASP A 419 -8.63 26.27 10.42
C ASP A 419 -9.42 27.51 10.88
N PHE A 420 -9.55 27.69 12.18
CA PHE A 420 -10.11 28.90 12.78
C PHE A 420 -9.10 30.04 12.67
N LEU A 421 -8.90 30.57 11.49
CA LEU A 421 -8.41 31.92 11.35
C LEU A 421 -9.59 32.80 10.90
N GLN A 422 -10.14 33.51 11.89
CA GLN A 422 -11.05 34.62 11.61
C GLN A 422 -10.35 35.61 10.65
N GLY A 423 -10.86 35.74 9.44
CA GLY A 423 -10.64 36.89 8.60
C GLY A 423 -9.52 36.85 7.58
N SER A 424 -9.38 35.83 6.77
CA SER A 424 -8.74 36.03 5.46
C SER A 424 -9.81 36.11 4.37
N TRP A 425 -9.96 37.27 3.78
CA TRP A 425 -10.73 37.47 2.55
C TRP A 425 -10.07 36.61 1.46
N ALA A 426 -10.87 35.86 0.71
CA ALA A 426 -10.42 35.07 -0.42
C ALA A 426 -9.48 35.92 -1.31
N GLN A 427 -8.23 35.52 -1.44
CA GLN A 427 -7.29 36.13 -2.38
C GLN A 427 -7.62 35.60 -3.77
N PRO A 428 -7.54 36.42 -4.84
CA PRO A 428 -7.78 35.92 -6.19
C PRO A 428 -6.80 34.80 -6.57
N ILE A 429 -7.31 33.79 -7.21
CA ILE A 429 -6.51 32.68 -7.73
C ILE A 429 -5.64 33.19 -8.87
N GLU A 430 -4.30 33.13 -8.73
CA GLU A 430 -3.38 33.41 -9.82
C GLU A 430 -3.01 32.10 -10.52
N TYR A 431 -3.56 31.87 -11.72
CA TYR A 431 -3.10 30.81 -12.60
C TYR A 431 -1.79 31.20 -13.28
N ARG A 432 -0.86 30.26 -13.44
CA ARG A 432 0.34 30.49 -14.25
C ARG A 432 -0.06 30.57 -15.73
N GLU A 433 0.27 31.69 -16.39
CA GLU A 433 -0.06 31.99 -17.78
C GLU A 433 0.65 31.16 -18.86
N SER A 434 1.22 30.03 -18.52
CA SER A 434 1.98 29.23 -19.48
C SER A 434 1.35 27.86 -19.70
N TYR A 435 0.22 27.81 -20.38
CA TYR A 435 -0.26 26.64 -21.17
C TYR A 435 -1.60 27.03 -21.82
N ILE A 436 -1.51 27.88 -22.88
CA ILE A 436 -2.48 27.95 -23.98
C ILE A 436 -1.76 27.46 -25.23
#